data_cd3695078a2d71be592d6294e390575b
#
_entry.id   cd3695078a2d71be592d6294e390575b
#
_cell.length_a   1.000
_cell.length_b   1.000
_cell.length_c   1.000
_cell.angle_alpha   90.00
_cell.angle_beta   90.00
_cell.angle_gamma   90.00
#
_symmetry.space_group_name_H-M   'P 1'
#
loop_
_entity.id
_entity.type
_entity.pdbx_description
1 polymer ?
#
loop_
_entity_poly.entity_id
_entity_poly.type
_entity_poly.pdbx_seq_one_letter_code
_entity_poly.pdbx_strand_id
1 'polypeptide(L)'
;MPTTIKAAIKKWEEASGNKASESKEIKLIAVYPPIEKMDAGLAQIPHVEKLSLSTNCITSIANLGQLKRLKILSLGRNVIKNLQGIEGAADTLETLWISYNQIDRLKPLRQMQKLKVLFMSHNFVRDWREFDHLSEIPKLEDLVFVGNPLEEQWSSTGRWTDEVSKRLLALKKLDGYPVIRDDIEDEEEEVQSVLDPDEIANMAG
;
A
#
# COMPACT_ATOMS: atom_id res chain seq x y z
N MET A 1 4.40 18.39 -25.11
CA MET A 1 3.24 18.37 -24.22
C MET A 1 3.23 17.03 -23.49
N PRO A 2 2.82 16.95 -22.22
CA PRO A 2 2.69 15.71 -21.47
C PRO A 2 1.63 14.79 -22.09
N THR A 3 1.76 13.49 -21.86
CA THR A 3 0.78 12.52 -22.34
C THR A 3 -0.44 12.51 -21.42
N THR A 4 -1.64 12.58 -21.98
CA THR A 4 -2.89 12.40 -21.23
C THR A 4 -3.15 10.92 -20.95
N ILE A 5 -3.92 10.61 -19.91
CA ILE A 5 -4.35 9.23 -19.63
C ILE A 5 -5.05 8.61 -20.84
N LYS A 6 -5.93 9.36 -21.51
CA LYS A 6 -6.61 8.90 -22.73
C LYS A 6 -5.63 8.51 -23.84
N ALA A 7 -4.59 9.34 -24.08
CA ALA A 7 -3.59 9.04 -25.09
C ALA A 7 -2.72 7.83 -24.72
N ALA A 8 -2.39 7.69 -23.42
CA ALA A 8 -1.64 6.55 -22.92
C ALA A 8 -2.44 5.25 -23.05
N ILE A 9 -3.73 5.27 -22.72
CA ILE A 9 -4.64 4.13 -22.88
C ILE A 9 -4.70 3.71 -24.37
N LYS A 10 -4.86 4.67 -25.29
CA LYS A 10 -4.88 4.35 -26.72
C LYS A 10 -3.61 3.65 -27.18
N LYS A 11 -2.44 4.16 -26.79
CA LYS A 11 -1.15 3.50 -27.08
C LYS A 11 -1.07 2.09 -26.48
N TRP A 12 -1.59 1.92 -25.27
CA TRP A 12 -1.63 0.62 -24.59
C TRP A 12 -2.53 -0.38 -25.35
N GLU A 13 -3.69 0.05 -25.84
CA GLU A 13 -4.60 -0.77 -26.67
C GLU A 13 -3.93 -1.18 -27.99
N GLU A 14 -3.26 -0.21 -28.68
CA GLU A 14 -2.52 -0.48 -29.91
C GLU A 14 -1.38 -1.49 -29.69
N ALA A 15 -0.68 -1.41 -28.56
CA ALA A 15 0.46 -2.29 -28.27
C ALA A 15 0.01 -3.68 -27.76
N SER A 16 -1.07 -3.76 -26.98
CA SER A 16 -1.53 -5.01 -26.37
C SER A 16 -2.53 -5.79 -27.21
N GLY A 17 -3.21 -5.12 -28.14
CA GLY A 17 -4.34 -5.68 -28.90
C GLY A 17 -5.62 -5.87 -28.07
N ASN A 18 -5.64 -5.40 -26.82
CA ASN A 18 -6.77 -5.54 -25.91
C ASN A 18 -7.57 -4.24 -25.80
N LYS A 19 -8.86 -4.33 -25.47
CA LYS A 19 -9.66 -3.16 -25.14
C LYS A 19 -9.48 -2.81 -23.67
N ALA A 20 -9.09 -1.59 -23.39
CA ALA A 20 -8.84 -1.10 -22.04
C ALA A 20 -10.12 -1.10 -21.18
N SER A 21 -11.27 -0.78 -21.77
CA SER A 21 -12.57 -0.79 -21.08
C SER A 21 -13.00 -2.16 -20.54
N GLU A 22 -12.46 -3.24 -21.10
CA GLU A 22 -12.76 -4.63 -20.70
C GLU A 22 -11.65 -5.24 -19.83
N SER A 23 -10.50 -4.58 -19.74
CA SER A 23 -9.30 -5.11 -19.11
C SER A 23 -9.31 -4.91 -17.60
N LYS A 24 -8.90 -5.94 -16.86
CA LYS A 24 -8.75 -5.91 -15.40
C LYS A 24 -7.39 -5.37 -14.95
N GLU A 25 -6.38 -5.44 -15.79
CA GLU A 25 -5.02 -4.98 -15.50
C GLU A 25 -4.52 -4.07 -16.62
N ILE A 26 -4.08 -2.88 -16.25
CA ILE A 26 -3.54 -1.89 -17.17
C ILE A 26 -2.23 -1.32 -16.62
N LYS A 27 -1.20 -1.31 -17.46
CA LYS A 27 0.13 -0.79 -17.13
C LYS A 27 0.47 0.36 -18.05
N LEU A 28 0.48 1.58 -17.51
CA LEU A 28 0.89 2.81 -18.18
C LEU A 28 2.22 3.28 -17.55
N ILE A 29 3.24 2.41 -17.61
CA ILE A 29 4.53 2.58 -16.95
C ILE A 29 5.49 3.27 -17.92
N ALA A 30 6.28 4.24 -17.41
CA ALA A 30 7.35 4.93 -18.15
C ALA A 30 6.85 5.48 -19.52
N VAL A 31 5.69 6.08 -19.52
CA VAL A 31 5.08 6.63 -20.75
C VAL A 31 5.91 7.82 -21.25
N TYR A 32 6.13 7.89 -22.56
CA TYR A 32 6.85 9.01 -23.16
C TYR A 32 6.00 9.74 -24.22
N PRO A 33 5.90 11.08 -24.14
CA PRO A 33 6.21 11.95 -22.98
C PRO A 33 5.49 11.50 -21.70
N PRO A 34 6.03 11.80 -20.49
CA PRO A 34 5.47 11.28 -19.25
C PRO A 34 4.05 11.79 -18.97
N ILE A 35 3.29 11.02 -18.21
CA ILE A 35 2.01 11.44 -17.66
C ILE A 35 2.29 12.35 -16.46
N GLU A 36 1.68 13.55 -16.45
CA GLU A 36 1.81 14.51 -15.34
C GLU A 36 0.55 14.62 -14.48
N LYS A 37 -0.61 14.21 -15.01
CA LYS A 37 -1.90 14.33 -14.34
C LYS A 37 -2.72 13.05 -14.48
N MET A 38 -3.34 12.65 -13.40
CA MET A 38 -4.40 11.64 -13.41
C MET A 38 -5.71 12.33 -13.85
N ASP A 39 -5.87 12.48 -15.17
CA ASP A 39 -7.00 13.20 -15.77
C ASP A 39 -8.28 12.34 -15.90
N ALA A 40 -9.35 12.95 -16.42
CA ALA A 40 -10.65 12.27 -16.60
C ALA A 40 -10.61 11.06 -17.56
N GLY A 41 -9.49 10.82 -18.26
CA GLY A 41 -9.27 9.64 -19.10
C GLY A 41 -9.39 8.33 -18.32
N LEU A 42 -9.18 8.35 -16.99
CA LEU A 42 -9.40 7.18 -16.13
C LEU A 42 -10.83 6.63 -16.19
N ALA A 43 -11.82 7.44 -16.53
CA ALA A 43 -13.20 6.98 -16.72
C ALA A 43 -13.37 5.96 -17.85
N GLN A 44 -12.39 5.82 -18.74
CA GLN A 44 -12.42 4.84 -19.85
C GLN A 44 -12.10 3.40 -19.40
N ILE A 45 -11.61 3.21 -18.17
CA ILE A 45 -11.20 1.92 -17.63
C ILE A 45 -11.96 1.54 -16.33
N PRO A 46 -13.30 1.56 -16.32
CA PRO A 46 -14.11 1.42 -15.11
C PRO A 46 -14.02 0.03 -14.46
N HIS A 47 -13.56 -0.97 -15.21
CA HIS A 47 -13.47 -2.36 -14.76
C HIS A 47 -12.07 -2.76 -14.29
N VAL A 48 -11.10 -1.83 -14.33
CA VAL A 48 -9.73 -2.11 -13.90
C VAL A 48 -9.69 -2.48 -12.42
N GLU A 49 -9.00 -3.58 -12.13
CA GLU A 49 -8.71 -4.05 -10.77
C GLU A 49 -7.26 -3.73 -10.37
N LYS A 50 -6.35 -3.68 -11.35
CA LYS A 50 -4.93 -3.38 -11.16
C LYS A 50 -4.48 -2.30 -12.13
N LEU A 51 -4.08 -1.16 -11.60
CA LEU A 51 -3.58 -0.02 -12.40
C LEU A 51 -2.15 0.33 -11.99
N SER A 52 -1.24 0.36 -12.95
CA SER A 52 0.10 0.91 -12.75
C SER A 52 0.30 2.17 -13.57
N LEU A 53 0.68 3.25 -12.89
CA LEU A 53 1.09 4.55 -13.42
C LEU A 53 2.53 4.88 -12.97
N SER A 54 3.31 3.88 -12.62
CA SER A 54 4.67 4.05 -12.11
C SER A 54 5.61 4.65 -13.14
N THR A 55 6.65 5.33 -12.65
CA THR A 55 7.71 5.92 -13.50
C THR A 55 7.13 6.90 -14.51
N ASN A 56 6.41 7.88 -14.00
CA ASN A 56 5.87 9.02 -14.72
C ASN A 56 6.26 10.34 -13.99
N CYS A 57 5.58 11.44 -14.26
CA CYS A 57 5.78 12.74 -13.61
C CYS A 57 4.50 13.23 -12.91
N ILE A 58 3.70 12.32 -12.37
CA ILE A 58 2.42 12.63 -11.73
C ILE A 58 2.66 13.45 -10.46
N THR A 59 1.97 14.58 -10.35
CA THR A 59 2.11 15.53 -9.23
C THR A 59 1.02 15.37 -8.17
N SER A 60 -0.15 14.83 -8.54
CA SER A 60 -1.32 14.71 -7.65
C SER A 60 -2.21 13.52 -8.02
N ILE A 61 -2.84 12.92 -7.02
CA ILE A 61 -3.80 11.82 -7.18
C ILE A 61 -5.19 12.43 -7.46
N ALA A 62 -5.87 11.93 -8.50
CA ALA A 62 -7.21 12.40 -8.85
C ALA A 62 -7.99 11.32 -9.63
N ASN A 63 -9.32 11.51 -9.74
CA ASN A 63 -10.24 10.72 -10.56
C ASN A 63 -10.31 9.21 -10.22
N LEU A 64 -9.86 8.78 -9.04
CA LEU A 64 -9.95 7.39 -8.61
C LEU A 64 -11.39 6.93 -8.34
N GLY A 65 -12.29 7.82 -7.98
CA GLY A 65 -13.69 7.50 -7.72
C GLY A 65 -14.46 6.90 -8.91
N GLN A 66 -13.90 6.99 -10.11
CA GLN A 66 -14.43 6.32 -11.31
C GLN A 66 -14.11 4.80 -11.32
N LEU A 67 -13.05 4.37 -10.62
CA LEU A 67 -12.50 3.02 -10.69
C LEU A 67 -13.09 2.13 -9.60
N LYS A 68 -14.37 1.75 -9.75
CA LYS A 68 -15.15 1.06 -8.71
C LYS A 68 -14.67 -0.36 -8.35
N ARG A 69 -13.72 -0.92 -9.10
CA ARG A 69 -13.15 -2.26 -8.87
C ARG A 69 -11.67 -2.23 -8.56
N LEU A 70 -11.06 -1.04 -8.41
CA LEU A 70 -9.63 -0.91 -8.21
C LEU A 70 -9.19 -1.50 -6.87
N LYS A 71 -8.34 -2.51 -6.90
CA LYS A 71 -7.76 -3.20 -5.74
C LYS A 71 -6.28 -2.90 -5.57
N ILE A 72 -5.55 -2.76 -6.68
CA ILE A 72 -4.10 -2.53 -6.67
C ILE A 72 -3.80 -1.27 -7.47
N LEU A 73 -3.14 -0.30 -6.83
CA LEU A 73 -2.67 0.93 -7.46
C LEU A 73 -1.17 1.08 -7.28
N SER A 74 -0.45 1.24 -8.38
CA SER A 74 0.97 1.52 -8.38
C SER A 74 1.25 2.92 -8.93
N LEU A 75 1.82 3.78 -8.07
CA LEU A 75 2.20 5.16 -8.32
C LEU A 75 3.68 5.42 -8.00
N GLY A 76 4.48 4.38 -7.85
CA GLY A 76 5.90 4.49 -7.53
C GLY A 76 6.69 5.27 -8.58
N ARG A 77 7.75 5.96 -8.16
CA ARG A 77 8.61 6.79 -9.04
C ARG A 77 7.80 7.83 -9.80
N ASN A 78 7.17 8.72 -9.05
CA ASN A 78 6.49 9.92 -9.51
C ASN A 78 6.95 11.13 -8.67
N VAL A 79 6.26 12.26 -8.75
CA VAL A 79 6.59 13.49 -8.01
C VAL A 79 5.41 13.94 -7.13
N ILE A 80 4.67 12.98 -6.59
CA ILE A 80 3.48 13.21 -5.75
C ILE A 80 3.92 13.74 -4.39
N LYS A 81 3.32 14.87 -3.97
CA LYS A 81 3.63 15.55 -2.70
C LYS A 81 2.62 15.27 -1.59
N ASN A 82 1.38 14.99 -1.95
CA ASN A 82 0.32 14.72 -0.98
C ASN A 82 -0.61 13.61 -1.47
N LEU A 83 -1.33 13.02 -0.53
CA LEU A 83 -2.22 11.89 -0.78
C LEU A 83 -3.69 12.29 -0.98
N GLN A 84 -4.00 13.58 -1.09
CA GLN A 84 -5.36 14.02 -1.41
C GLN A 84 -5.81 13.40 -2.74
N GLY A 85 -7.07 12.95 -2.79
CA GLY A 85 -7.64 12.23 -3.92
C GLY A 85 -7.56 10.70 -3.80
N ILE A 86 -6.73 10.15 -2.86
CA ILE A 86 -6.67 8.71 -2.62
C ILE A 86 -7.98 8.16 -2.05
N GLU A 87 -8.72 8.99 -1.32
CA GLU A 87 -10.02 8.67 -0.73
C GLU A 87 -11.06 8.25 -1.78
N GLY A 88 -10.88 8.63 -3.04
CA GLY A 88 -11.70 8.14 -4.15
C GLY A 88 -11.67 6.61 -4.34
N ALA A 89 -10.67 5.92 -3.78
CA ALA A 89 -10.54 4.46 -3.80
C ALA A 89 -10.65 3.83 -2.40
N ALA A 90 -11.13 4.56 -1.39
CA ALA A 90 -11.14 4.12 0.02
C ALA A 90 -11.86 2.79 0.24
N ASP A 91 -12.96 2.54 -0.49
CA ASP A 91 -13.80 1.36 -0.32
C ASP A 91 -13.30 0.12 -1.09
N THR A 92 -12.28 0.25 -1.93
CA THR A 92 -11.89 -0.84 -2.84
C THR A 92 -10.41 -1.17 -2.79
N LEU A 93 -9.53 -0.20 -2.52
CA LEU A 93 -8.09 -0.38 -2.63
C LEU A 93 -7.54 -1.26 -1.49
N GLU A 94 -6.87 -2.34 -1.87
CA GLU A 94 -6.24 -3.29 -0.96
C GLU A 94 -4.70 -3.14 -0.94
N THR A 95 -4.11 -2.69 -2.04
CA THR A 95 -2.67 -2.54 -2.19
C THR A 95 -2.32 -1.20 -2.82
N LEU A 96 -1.46 -0.43 -2.16
CA LEU A 96 -0.91 0.83 -2.66
C LEU A 96 0.62 0.76 -2.71
N TRP A 97 1.19 0.89 -3.90
CA TRP A 97 2.63 1.04 -4.11
C TRP A 97 2.93 2.49 -4.53
N ILE A 98 3.52 3.26 -3.63
CA ILE A 98 3.76 4.70 -3.81
C ILE A 98 5.18 5.12 -3.40
N SER A 99 6.11 4.17 -3.42
CA SER A 99 7.53 4.41 -3.13
C SER A 99 8.16 5.38 -4.13
N TYR A 100 9.23 6.08 -3.70
CA TYR A 100 9.94 7.06 -4.50
C TYR A 100 9.02 8.20 -4.97
N ASN A 101 8.44 8.91 -4.01
CA ASN A 101 7.65 10.12 -4.19
C ASN A 101 8.12 11.22 -3.21
N GLN A 102 7.33 12.25 -3.00
CA GLN A 102 7.67 13.40 -2.15
C GLN A 102 6.64 13.60 -1.02
N ILE A 103 6.07 12.50 -0.52
CA ILE A 103 4.96 12.51 0.43
C ILE A 103 5.50 12.70 1.85
N ASP A 104 4.96 13.70 2.56
CA ASP A 104 5.29 13.99 3.96
C ASP A 104 4.08 13.90 4.92
N ARG A 105 2.84 13.80 4.38
CA ARG A 105 1.59 13.79 5.14
C ARG A 105 0.77 12.54 4.84
N LEU A 106 0.38 11.82 5.91
CA LEU A 106 -0.31 10.53 5.81
C LEU A 106 -1.79 10.59 6.18
N LYS A 107 -2.27 11.73 6.70
CA LYS A 107 -3.65 11.91 7.15
C LYS A 107 -4.73 11.41 6.16
N PRO A 108 -4.63 11.58 4.83
CA PRO A 108 -5.65 11.06 3.89
C PRO A 108 -5.78 9.53 3.89
N LEU A 109 -4.75 8.77 4.32
CA LEU A 109 -4.79 7.30 4.38
C LEU A 109 -5.74 6.75 5.46
N ARG A 110 -6.12 7.55 6.45
CA ARG A 110 -7.05 7.16 7.53
C ARG A 110 -8.39 6.59 7.03
N GLN A 111 -8.80 7.00 5.82
CA GLN A 111 -10.06 6.58 5.22
C GLN A 111 -9.99 5.23 4.49
N MET A 112 -8.80 4.63 4.36
CA MET A 112 -8.55 3.45 3.54
C MET A 112 -8.97 2.16 4.25
N GLN A 113 -10.26 1.85 4.23
CA GLN A 113 -10.87 0.77 5.03
C GLN A 113 -10.47 -0.65 4.60
N LYS A 114 -9.94 -0.81 3.38
CA LYS A 114 -9.56 -2.13 2.86
C LYS A 114 -8.06 -2.27 2.59
N LEU A 115 -7.28 -1.24 2.85
CA LEU A 115 -5.85 -1.25 2.58
C LEU A 115 -5.13 -2.24 3.50
N LYS A 116 -4.45 -3.21 2.90
CA LYS A 116 -3.68 -4.27 3.56
C LYS A 116 -2.18 -4.09 3.36
N VAL A 117 -1.79 -3.64 2.18
CA VAL A 117 -0.39 -3.52 1.76
C VAL A 117 -0.09 -2.07 1.36
N LEU A 118 0.87 -1.46 2.03
CA LEU A 118 1.35 -0.12 1.75
C LEU A 118 2.86 -0.12 1.56
N PHE A 119 3.33 0.10 0.33
CA PHE A 119 4.75 0.30 0.04
C PHE A 119 4.99 1.77 -0.26
N MET A 120 5.65 2.47 0.66
CA MET A 120 5.92 3.90 0.57
C MET A 120 7.36 4.27 0.95
N SER A 121 8.29 3.38 0.67
CA SER A 121 9.72 3.65 0.84
C SER A 121 10.17 4.90 0.08
N HIS A 122 11.24 5.54 0.56
CA HIS A 122 11.81 6.73 -0.07
C HIS A 122 10.77 7.84 -0.35
N ASN A 123 10.09 8.26 0.70
CA ASN A 123 9.25 9.44 0.78
C ASN A 123 9.83 10.40 1.84
N PHE A 124 9.07 11.38 2.33
CA PHE A 124 9.59 12.44 3.21
C PHE A 124 8.90 12.52 4.57
N VAL A 125 8.33 11.42 5.06
CA VAL A 125 7.70 11.37 6.38
C VAL A 125 8.79 11.46 7.46
N ARG A 126 8.65 12.43 8.42
CA ARG A 126 9.69 12.81 9.36
C ARG A 126 9.34 12.59 10.81
N ASP A 127 8.06 12.49 11.15
CA ASP A 127 7.62 12.47 12.54
C ASP A 127 6.52 11.43 12.79
N TRP A 128 6.46 10.99 14.06
CA TRP A 128 5.49 10.00 14.51
C TRP A 128 4.06 10.49 14.39
N ARG A 129 3.79 11.77 14.49
CA ARG A 129 2.45 12.33 14.40
C ARG A 129 1.79 12.01 13.04
N GLU A 130 2.57 12.09 11.96
CA GLU A 130 2.08 11.68 10.64
C GLU A 130 2.00 10.16 10.54
N PHE A 131 3.01 9.43 11.03
CA PHE A 131 3.04 7.97 11.03
C PHE A 131 1.84 7.36 11.77
N ASP A 132 1.46 7.94 12.91
CA ASP A 132 0.36 7.46 13.75
C ASP A 132 -0.99 7.43 13.02
N HIS A 133 -1.17 8.18 11.93
CA HIS A 133 -2.35 8.04 11.07
C HIS A 133 -2.49 6.65 10.41
N LEU A 134 -1.41 5.88 10.31
CA LEU A 134 -1.46 4.52 9.79
C LEU A 134 -2.17 3.55 10.76
N SER A 135 -2.17 3.83 12.06
CA SER A 135 -2.88 3.02 13.06
C SER A 135 -4.40 3.05 12.88
N GLU A 136 -4.91 4.05 12.15
CA GLU A 136 -6.34 4.18 11.86
C GLU A 136 -6.77 3.37 10.62
N ILE A 137 -5.83 2.70 9.94
CA ILE A 137 -6.11 1.80 8.81
C ILE A 137 -6.36 0.39 9.37
N PRO A 138 -7.61 -0.10 9.40
CA PRO A 138 -7.98 -1.26 10.22
C PRO A 138 -7.40 -2.59 9.72
N LYS A 139 -6.93 -2.65 8.49
CA LYS A 139 -6.48 -3.88 7.83
C LYS A 139 -5.03 -3.83 7.34
N LEU A 140 -4.25 -2.84 7.78
CA LEU A 140 -2.86 -2.73 7.34
C LEU A 140 -2.01 -3.85 7.95
N GLU A 141 -1.52 -4.75 7.09
CA GLU A 141 -0.76 -5.94 7.48
C GLU A 141 0.69 -5.92 6.98
N ASP A 142 0.96 -5.23 5.86
CA ASP A 142 2.30 -5.21 5.24
C ASP A 142 2.69 -3.76 4.90
N LEU A 143 3.77 -3.28 5.52
CA LEU A 143 4.26 -1.92 5.36
C LEU A 143 5.72 -1.94 4.93
N VAL A 144 6.04 -1.22 3.85
CA VAL A 144 7.43 -0.88 3.48
C VAL A 144 7.62 0.62 3.61
N PHE A 145 8.48 1.03 4.55
CA PHE A 145 8.66 2.43 4.94
C PHE A 145 10.12 2.91 4.88
N VAL A 146 11.05 2.00 4.63
CA VAL A 146 12.50 2.25 4.56
C VAL A 146 12.84 3.46 3.68
N GLY A 147 13.84 4.26 4.09
CA GLY A 147 14.28 5.46 3.36
C GLY A 147 13.36 6.67 3.54
N ASN A 148 12.47 6.66 4.54
CA ASN A 148 11.83 7.88 5.04
C ASN A 148 12.68 8.49 6.17
N PRO A 149 12.76 9.80 6.33
CA PRO A 149 13.58 10.41 7.38
C PRO A 149 13.26 9.92 8.80
N LEU A 150 12.00 9.62 9.09
CA LEU A 150 11.60 9.04 10.37
C LEU A 150 12.22 7.64 10.57
N GLU A 151 12.15 6.79 9.57
CA GLU A 151 12.71 5.44 9.62
C GLU A 151 14.22 5.50 9.79
N GLU A 152 14.94 6.28 8.98
CA GLU A 152 16.40 6.44 9.05
C GLU A 152 16.85 6.89 10.44
N GLN A 153 16.14 7.85 11.05
CA GLN A 153 16.42 8.33 12.41
C GLN A 153 16.30 7.22 13.45
N TRP A 154 15.25 6.41 13.40
CA TRP A 154 14.98 5.40 14.43
C TRP A 154 15.71 4.08 14.18
N SER A 155 15.95 3.71 12.95
CA SER A 155 16.79 2.56 12.58
C SER A 155 18.23 2.74 13.04
N SER A 156 18.77 3.97 13.00
CA SER A 156 20.11 4.26 13.52
C SER A 156 20.25 3.98 15.02
N THR A 157 19.15 3.97 15.78
CA THR A 157 19.11 3.62 17.21
C THR A 157 18.73 2.18 17.50
N GLY A 158 18.45 1.38 16.48
CA GLY A 158 17.94 -0.01 16.60
C GLY A 158 16.50 -0.11 17.12
N ARG A 159 15.74 1.01 17.19
CA ARG A 159 14.40 1.05 17.81
C ARG A 159 13.23 1.10 16.81
N TRP A 160 13.52 1.12 15.52
CA TRP A 160 12.49 1.30 14.50
C TRP A 160 11.38 0.25 14.59
N THR A 161 11.74 -1.03 14.56
CA THR A 161 10.78 -2.15 14.59
C THR A 161 9.94 -2.13 15.87
N ASP A 162 10.56 -1.94 17.03
CA ASP A 162 9.86 -1.90 18.33
C ASP A 162 8.84 -0.77 18.39
N GLU A 163 9.23 0.44 17.93
CA GLU A 163 8.34 1.59 17.96
C GLU A 163 7.18 1.47 16.98
N VAL A 164 7.41 0.85 15.82
CA VAL A 164 6.34 0.55 14.85
C VAL A 164 5.40 -0.52 15.40
N SER A 165 5.92 -1.60 15.98
CA SER A 165 5.13 -2.72 16.52
C SER A 165 4.16 -2.28 17.63
N LYS A 166 4.58 -1.31 18.46
CA LYS A 166 3.72 -0.71 19.49
C LYS A 166 2.56 0.11 18.92
N ARG A 167 2.72 0.70 17.74
CA ARG A 167 1.73 1.59 17.12
C ARG A 167 0.80 0.88 16.15
N LEU A 168 1.33 -0.10 15.41
CA LEU A 168 0.60 -0.83 14.37
C LEU A 168 0.39 -2.29 14.80
N LEU A 169 -0.54 -2.53 15.71
CA LEU A 169 -0.77 -3.84 16.33
C LEU A 169 -1.18 -4.94 15.33
N ALA A 170 -1.84 -4.58 14.24
CA ALA A 170 -2.26 -5.53 13.20
C ALA A 170 -1.16 -5.84 12.16
N LEU A 171 0.00 -5.13 12.22
CA LEU A 171 1.04 -5.27 11.23
C LEU A 171 1.73 -6.64 11.35
N LYS A 172 1.83 -7.36 10.24
CA LYS A 172 2.48 -8.67 10.13
C LYS A 172 3.87 -8.60 9.51
N LYS A 173 4.10 -7.61 8.63
CA LYS A 173 5.37 -7.42 7.95
C LYS A 173 5.76 -5.94 7.95
N LEU A 174 7.01 -5.67 8.28
CA LEU A 174 7.63 -4.35 8.23
C LEU A 174 8.92 -4.43 7.42
N ASP A 175 9.05 -3.59 6.40
CA ASP A 175 10.23 -3.48 5.53
C ASP A 175 10.72 -4.84 4.98
N GLY A 176 9.77 -5.74 4.70
CA GLY A 176 10.02 -7.08 4.16
C GLY A 176 10.26 -8.17 5.22
N TYR A 177 10.36 -7.83 6.50
CA TYR A 177 10.58 -8.77 7.60
C TYR A 177 9.29 -9.02 8.39
N PRO A 178 9.08 -10.26 8.91
CA PRO A 178 7.98 -10.53 9.83
C PRO A 178 8.11 -9.69 11.12
N VAL A 179 6.99 -9.17 11.61
CA VAL A 179 6.91 -8.53 12.93
C VAL A 179 6.64 -9.61 13.97
N ILE A 180 7.67 -9.94 14.78
CA ILE A 180 7.57 -10.88 15.88
C ILE A 180 7.05 -10.11 17.10
N ARG A 181 6.09 -10.70 17.84
CA ARG A 181 5.60 -10.20 19.13
C ARG A 181 5.72 -11.33 20.14
N ASP A 182 6.36 -11.05 21.25
CA ASP A 182 6.64 -12.05 22.29
C ASP A 182 5.36 -12.57 22.97
N ASP A 183 4.23 -11.87 22.79
CA ASP A 183 2.93 -12.24 23.42
C ASP A 183 2.25 -13.49 22.82
N ILE A 184 2.84 -14.10 21.76
CA ILE A 184 2.25 -15.31 21.13
C ILE A 184 2.83 -16.60 21.74
N GLU A 185 3.97 -16.53 22.44
CA GLU A 185 4.58 -17.72 23.06
C GLU A 185 3.81 -18.22 24.29
N ASP A 186 3.11 -17.33 25.01
CA ASP A 186 2.38 -17.71 26.23
C ASP A 186 1.09 -18.51 25.94
N GLU A 187 0.44 -18.35 24.77
CA GLU A 187 -0.77 -19.13 24.45
C GLU A 187 -0.46 -20.56 23.99
N GLU A 188 0.70 -20.83 23.38
CA GLU A 188 1.09 -22.21 23.02
C GLU A 188 1.64 -23.00 24.21
N GLU A 189 2.31 -22.36 25.19
CA GLU A 189 2.73 -23.01 26.42
C GLU A 189 1.55 -23.29 27.37
N GLU A 190 0.53 -22.43 27.42
CA GLU A 190 -0.66 -22.66 28.25
C GLU A 190 -1.51 -23.83 27.72
N VAL A 191 -1.59 -24.04 26.40
CA VAL A 191 -2.28 -25.20 25.82
C VAL A 191 -1.54 -26.50 26.06
N GLN A 192 -0.20 -26.47 26.13
CA GLN A 192 0.62 -27.66 26.38
C GLN A 192 0.69 -28.05 27.86
N SER A 193 0.44 -27.11 28.77
CA SER A 193 0.42 -27.37 30.23
C SER A 193 -0.92 -27.91 30.76
N VAL A 194 -1.98 -27.89 29.95
CA VAL A 194 -3.34 -28.37 30.34
C VAL A 194 -3.58 -29.82 29.93
N LEU A 195 -2.73 -30.42 29.14
CA LEU A 195 -2.86 -31.85 28.79
C LEU A 195 -2.06 -32.70 29.76
N ASP A 196 -2.79 -33.30 30.74
CA ASP A 196 -2.22 -34.25 31.68
C ASP A 196 -1.67 -35.49 30.93
N PRO A 197 -0.41 -35.88 31.15
CA PRO A 197 0.20 -37.05 30.48
C PRO A 197 -0.55 -38.35 30.67
N ASP A 198 -1.35 -38.46 31.74
CA ASP A 198 -2.13 -39.66 32.08
C ASP A 198 -3.47 -39.75 31.27
N GLU A 199 -3.97 -38.67 30.69
CA GLU A 199 -5.16 -38.72 29.82
C GLU A 199 -4.84 -39.23 28.41
N ILE A 200 -3.61 -39.01 27.94
CA ILE A 200 -3.16 -39.49 26.61
C ILE A 200 -2.99 -41.00 26.56
N ALA A 201 -2.66 -41.62 27.69
CA ALA A 201 -2.46 -43.09 27.78
C ALA A 201 -3.83 -43.86 27.74
N ASN A 202 -4.93 -43.20 28.06
CA ASN A 202 -6.27 -43.84 28.08
C ASN A 202 -7.04 -43.78 26.75
N MET A 203 -6.57 -43.03 25.75
CA MET A 203 -7.22 -42.93 24.43
C MET A 203 -6.65 -43.87 23.38
N ALA A 204 -5.61 -44.69 23.72
CA ALA A 204 -4.94 -45.65 22.80
C ALA A 204 -5.16 -47.12 23.16
N GLY A 205 -6.27 -47.43 23.90
CA GLY A 205 -6.66 -48.80 24.25
C GLY A 205 -7.91 -49.29 23.53
#